data_f4acd053241bfaf043c6b310c1051b65
#
_entry.id   f4acd053241bfaf043c6b310c1051b65
#
_cell.length_a   1.000
_cell.length_b   1.000
_cell.length_c   1.000
_cell.angle_alpha   90.00
_cell.angle_beta   90.00
_cell.angle_gamma   90.00
#
_symmetry.space_group_name_H-M   'P 1'
#
loop_
_entity.id
_entity.type
_entity.pdbx_description
1 polymer ?
#
loop_
_entity_poly.entity_id
_entity_poly.type
_entity_poly.pdbx_seq_one_letter_code
_entity_poly.pdbx_strand_id
1 'polypeptide(L)'
;MRKDAVKFGGNPVTLRGNKIKVGDTAENFGAVKQDLSRFDFYNDTKDKIKVISVAPSIDTPVCSLQTTIFNEEASKFKDDVEIVTITVDLPFAQKRFCGAKGIENIQVVSDHKDLNFGEKYGFVIDEFRLLARGIVVVDKDNIVKYVEYVEEVTNEPNYERALEEVKKLI
;
A
#
# COMPACT_ATOMS: atom_id res chain seq x y z
N MET A 1 18.78 -1.26 -7.71
CA MET A 1 18.43 -0.06 -6.92
C MET A 1 18.26 1.13 -7.83
N ARG A 2 17.29 1.98 -7.52
CA ARG A 2 17.03 3.20 -8.30
C ARG A 2 17.40 4.40 -7.44
N LYS A 3 18.57 5.00 -7.72
CA LYS A 3 19.06 6.18 -7.00
C LYS A 3 18.24 7.41 -7.39
N ASP A 4 18.03 8.31 -6.45
CA ASP A 4 17.28 9.55 -6.65
C ASP A 4 15.88 9.30 -7.26
N ALA A 5 15.28 8.15 -6.93
CA ALA A 5 14.00 7.75 -7.49
C ALA A 5 12.84 8.60 -7.01
N VAL A 6 12.85 8.96 -5.73
CA VAL A 6 11.88 9.85 -5.09
C VAL A 6 12.59 10.71 -4.06
N LYS A 7 11.87 11.67 -3.47
CA LYS A 7 12.39 12.52 -2.41
C LYS A 7 11.65 12.26 -1.11
N PHE A 8 12.34 12.43 -0.01
CA PHE A 8 11.75 12.37 1.34
C PHE A 8 12.12 13.67 2.07
N GLY A 9 11.13 14.54 2.26
CA GLY A 9 11.38 15.85 2.86
C GLY A 9 12.34 16.71 2.04
N GLY A 10 12.26 16.63 0.72
CA GLY A 10 13.12 17.35 -0.21
C GLY A 10 14.46 16.69 -0.50
N ASN A 11 14.82 15.62 0.20
CA ASN A 11 16.10 14.92 0.02
C ASN A 11 15.93 13.69 -0.85
N PRO A 12 16.73 13.52 -1.94
CA PRO A 12 16.65 12.34 -2.78
C PRO A 12 16.93 11.06 -2.01
N VAL A 13 16.16 10.01 -2.26
CA VAL A 13 16.36 8.69 -1.66
C VAL A 13 16.35 7.61 -2.73
N THR A 14 16.90 6.45 -2.38
CA THR A 14 17.03 5.29 -3.27
C THR A 14 15.89 4.32 -3.01
N LEU A 15 15.22 3.88 -4.07
CA LEU A 15 14.24 2.80 -3.97
C LEU A 15 14.87 1.47 -4.35
N ARG A 16 14.68 0.48 -3.50
CA ARG A 16 15.13 -0.89 -3.69
C ARG A 16 13.95 -1.77 -4.08
N GLY A 17 14.22 -2.79 -4.88
CA GLY A 17 13.23 -3.74 -5.34
C GLY A 17 12.83 -3.54 -6.80
N ASN A 18 11.86 -4.32 -7.25
CA ASN A 18 11.42 -4.36 -8.65
C ASN A 18 10.38 -3.27 -8.94
N LYS A 19 10.76 -2.27 -9.73
CA LYS A 19 9.79 -1.26 -10.18
C LYS A 19 8.73 -1.94 -11.04
N ILE A 20 7.47 -1.77 -10.68
CA ILE A 20 6.35 -2.32 -11.44
C ILE A 20 5.72 -1.25 -12.33
N LYS A 21 4.97 -1.71 -13.34
CA LYS A 21 4.25 -0.83 -14.27
C LYS A 21 2.91 -1.45 -14.63
N VAL A 22 2.03 -0.63 -15.19
CA VAL A 22 0.74 -1.09 -15.71
C VAL A 22 0.94 -2.19 -16.74
N GLY A 23 0.18 -3.28 -16.60
CA GLY A 23 0.27 -4.48 -17.43
C GLY A 23 1.09 -5.60 -16.82
N ASP A 24 1.92 -5.32 -15.81
CA ASP A 24 2.66 -6.37 -15.11
C ASP A 24 1.71 -7.26 -14.30
N THR A 25 2.12 -8.51 -14.10
CA THR A 25 1.46 -9.37 -13.11
C THR A 25 1.88 -8.91 -11.71
N ALA A 26 0.90 -8.62 -10.86
CA ALA A 26 1.15 -8.32 -9.45
C ALA A 26 1.56 -9.60 -8.74
N GLU A 27 2.82 -9.69 -8.33
CA GLU A 27 3.32 -10.88 -7.63
C GLU A 27 2.63 -11.08 -6.28
N ASN A 28 2.44 -12.34 -5.91
CA ASN A 28 1.99 -12.66 -4.57
C ASN A 28 3.04 -12.23 -3.54
N PHE A 29 2.59 -11.80 -2.38
CA PHE A 29 3.48 -11.47 -1.27
C PHE A 29 2.84 -11.85 0.06
N GLY A 30 3.70 -12.01 1.06
CA GLY A 30 3.28 -12.21 2.44
C GLY A 30 3.56 -10.98 3.28
N ALA A 31 2.74 -10.76 4.27
CA ALA A 31 2.90 -9.70 5.25
C ALA A 31 2.38 -10.20 6.60
N VAL A 32 2.41 -9.36 7.63
CA VAL A 32 1.98 -9.74 8.98
C VAL A 32 0.70 -8.99 9.33
N LYS A 33 -0.35 -9.75 9.69
CA LYS A 33 -1.62 -9.17 10.15
C LYS A 33 -1.50 -8.65 11.59
N GLN A 34 -2.51 -7.92 12.04
CA GLN A 34 -2.52 -7.35 13.39
C GLN A 34 -2.52 -8.38 14.51
N ASP A 35 -2.99 -9.60 14.24
CA ASP A 35 -2.96 -10.73 15.17
C ASP A 35 -1.68 -11.57 15.04
N LEU A 36 -0.70 -11.10 14.29
CA LEU A 36 0.59 -11.74 14.00
C LEU A 36 0.50 -12.94 13.05
N SER A 37 -0.68 -13.26 12.52
CA SER A 37 -0.81 -14.28 11.50
C SER A 37 -0.34 -13.79 10.14
N ARG A 38 -0.11 -14.71 9.21
CA ARG A 38 0.34 -14.37 7.86
C ARG A 38 -0.79 -13.85 7.00
N PHE A 39 -0.56 -12.70 6.37
CA PHE A 39 -1.36 -12.21 5.26
C PHE A 39 -0.76 -12.77 3.97
N ASP A 40 -1.59 -13.42 3.16
CA ASP A 40 -1.21 -13.91 1.84
C ASP A 40 -2.05 -13.16 0.80
N PHE A 41 -1.40 -12.32 0.01
CA PHE A 41 -2.09 -11.40 -0.89
C PHE A 41 -3.05 -12.12 -1.85
N TYR A 42 -2.60 -13.16 -2.54
CA TYR A 42 -3.44 -13.87 -3.50
C TYR A 42 -4.62 -14.56 -2.82
N ASN A 43 -4.38 -15.21 -1.70
CA ASN A 43 -5.41 -15.97 -1.01
C ASN A 43 -6.41 -15.07 -0.28
N ASP A 44 -5.91 -14.05 0.41
CA ASP A 44 -6.74 -13.17 1.25
C ASP A 44 -7.50 -12.12 0.44
N THR A 45 -7.14 -11.90 -0.83
CA THR A 45 -7.83 -10.96 -1.73
C THR A 45 -8.37 -11.65 -2.99
N LYS A 46 -8.56 -12.95 -2.92
CA LYS A 46 -9.01 -13.75 -4.06
C LYS A 46 -10.32 -13.23 -4.64
N ASP A 47 -10.38 -13.17 -5.98
CA ASP A 47 -11.56 -12.76 -6.75
C ASP A 47 -12.00 -11.30 -6.51
N LYS A 48 -11.13 -10.48 -5.95
CA LYS A 48 -11.37 -9.05 -5.70
C LYS A 48 -10.53 -8.17 -6.60
N ILE A 49 -11.03 -6.97 -6.85
CA ILE A 49 -10.20 -5.85 -7.29
C ILE A 49 -9.43 -5.39 -6.06
N LYS A 50 -8.13 -5.13 -6.20
CA LYS A 50 -7.28 -4.79 -5.07
C LYS A 50 -6.75 -3.38 -5.20
N VAL A 51 -6.78 -2.64 -4.10
CA VAL A 51 -6.08 -1.37 -3.97
C VAL A 51 -5.04 -1.54 -2.87
N ILE A 52 -3.77 -1.40 -3.21
CA ILE A 52 -2.68 -1.45 -2.23
C ILE A 52 -2.26 -0.01 -1.95
N SER A 53 -2.49 0.43 -0.72
CA SER A 53 -2.13 1.75 -0.24
C SER A 53 -0.82 1.63 0.54
N VAL A 54 0.24 2.24 0.03
CA VAL A 54 1.60 2.10 0.55
C VAL A 54 2.03 3.40 1.22
N ALA A 55 2.57 3.32 2.42
CA ALA A 55 2.99 4.49 3.17
C ALA A 55 4.17 4.19 4.10
N PRO A 56 4.98 5.22 4.47
CA PRO A 56 6.12 5.01 5.38
C PRO A 56 5.72 4.62 6.79
N SER A 57 4.69 5.23 7.35
CA SER A 57 4.22 4.94 8.71
C SER A 57 2.84 5.54 8.96
N ILE A 58 1.99 4.81 9.65
CA ILE A 58 0.68 5.30 10.08
C ILE A 58 0.79 6.45 11.11
N ASP A 59 1.95 6.62 11.73
CA ASP A 59 2.17 7.66 12.74
C ASP A 59 2.44 9.06 12.14
N THR A 60 2.52 9.18 10.80
CA THR A 60 2.67 10.50 10.16
C THR A 60 1.30 11.04 9.73
N PRO A 61 1.11 12.39 9.72
CA PRO A 61 -0.20 12.98 9.36
C PRO A 61 -0.71 12.58 7.98
N VAL A 62 0.14 12.56 6.96
CA VAL A 62 -0.26 12.21 5.59
C VAL A 62 -0.63 10.73 5.48
N CYS A 63 0.10 9.85 6.16
CA CYS A 63 -0.20 8.42 6.16
C CYS A 63 -1.51 8.14 6.89
N SER A 64 -1.76 8.82 8.00
CA SER A 64 -3.01 8.73 8.74
C SER A 64 -4.18 9.17 7.86
N LEU A 65 -4.05 10.29 7.16
CA LEU A 65 -5.06 10.80 6.24
C LEU A 65 -5.31 9.84 5.08
N GLN A 66 -4.25 9.33 4.47
CA GLN A 66 -4.34 8.35 3.39
C GLN A 66 -5.14 7.11 3.82
N THR A 67 -4.82 6.57 4.99
CA THR A 67 -5.52 5.40 5.54
C THR A 67 -6.99 5.70 5.80
N THR A 68 -7.30 6.86 6.37
CA THR A 68 -8.67 7.28 6.65
C THR A 68 -9.50 7.44 5.38
N ILE A 69 -8.93 8.08 4.35
CA ILE A 69 -9.60 8.27 3.06
C ILE A 69 -9.96 6.91 2.44
N PHE A 70 -9.01 5.98 2.41
CA PHE A 70 -9.27 4.66 1.83
C PHE A 70 -10.27 3.85 2.66
N ASN A 71 -10.27 4.01 3.98
CA ASN A 71 -11.27 3.36 4.82
C ASN A 71 -12.69 3.86 4.49
N GLU A 72 -12.85 5.15 4.28
CA GLU A 72 -14.13 5.75 3.89
C GLU A 72 -14.56 5.29 2.49
N GLU A 73 -13.64 5.30 1.52
CA GLU A 73 -13.93 4.86 0.16
C GLU A 73 -14.26 3.37 0.08
N ALA A 74 -13.63 2.55 0.91
CA ALA A 74 -13.90 1.11 0.95
C ALA A 74 -15.37 0.80 1.23
N SER A 75 -16.02 1.60 2.07
CA SER A 75 -17.43 1.41 2.40
C SER A 75 -18.37 1.59 1.20
N LYS A 76 -17.90 2.28 0.16
CA LYS A 76 -18.68 2.55 -1.06
C LYS A 76 -18.59 1.45 -2.11
N PHE A 77 -17.58 0.58 -2.03
CA PHE A 77 -17.30 -0.45 -3.05
C PHE A 77 -17.89 -1.82 -2.74
N LYS A 78 -18.49 -1.98 -1.56
CA LYS A 78 -19.07 -3.26 -1.11
C LYS A 78 -18.02 -4.38 -1.14
N ASP A 79 -18.41 -5.54 -1.69
CA ASP A 79 -17.57 -6.74 -1.67
C ASP A 79 -16.68 -6.91 -2.91
N ASP A 80 -16.76 -6.01 -3.88
CA ASP A 80 -16.00 -6.14 -5.14
C ASP A 80 -14.53 -5.71 -5.02
N VAL A 81 -14.22 -4.89 -4.03
CA VAL A 81 -12.90 -4.27 -3.87
C VAL A 81 -12.35 -4.55 -2.47
N GLU A 82 -11.11 -4.99 -2.41
CA GLU A 82 -10.36 -5.12 -1.16
C GLU A 82 -9.26 -4.06 -1.13
N ILE A 83 -9.24 -3.26 -0.08
CA ILE A 83 -8.20 -2.26 0.13
C ILE A 83 -7.24 -2.76 1.19
N VAL A 84 -5.96 -2.79 0.86
CA VAL A 84 -4.88 -3.23 1.74
C VAL A 84 -3.93 -2.07 1.95
N THR A 85 -3.80 -1.60 3.19
CA THR A 85 -2.79 -0.61 3.57
C THR A 85 -1.58 -1.35 4.11
N ILE A 86 -0.39 -1.00 3.63
CA ILE A 86 0.84 -1.64 4.05
C ILE A 86 1.91 -0.62 4.44
N THR A 87 2.51 -0.81 5.59
CA THR A 87 3.62 -0.04 6.13
C THR A 87 4.60 -0.99 6.80
N VAL A 88 5.71 -0.46 7.32
CA VAL A 88 6.64 -1.26 8.14
C VAL A 88 6.45 -1.02 9.64
N ASP A 89 5.37 -0.37 10.03
CA ASP A 89 5.03 -0.28 11.45
C ASP A 89 4.81 -1.68 12.03
N LEU A 90 5.07 -1.84 13.31
CA LEU A 90 4.78 -3.11 13.97
C LEU A 90 3.26 -3.35 13.99
N PRO A 91 2.82 -4.60 13.90
CA PRO A 91 1.38 -4.92 13.93
C PRO A 91 0.65 -4.36 15.14
N PHE A 92 1.33 -4.26 16.28
CA PHE A 92 0.77 -3.66 17.51
C PHE A 92 0.42 -2.19 17.33
N ALA A 93 1.31 -1.43 16.67
CA ALA A 93 1.07 0.00 16.39
C ALA A 93 -0.07 0.17 15.39
N GLN A 94 -0.13 -0.68 14.38
CA GLN A 94 -1.22 -0.67 13.39
C GLN A 94 -2.56 -0.97 14.05
N LYS A 95 -2.60 -1.95 14.94
CA LYS A 95 -3.82 -2.31 15.69
C LYS A 95 -4.31 -1.15 16.56
N ARG A 96 -3.39 -0.49 17.26
CA ARG A 96 -3.70 0.68 18.09
C ARG A 96 -4.28 1.82 17.25
N PHE A 97 -3.65 2.11 16.10
CA PHE A 97 -4.11 3.15 15.18
C PHE A 97 -5.51 2.85 14.66
N CYS A 98 -5.76 1.63 14.18
CA CYS A 98 -7.06 1.23 13.65
C CYS A 98 -8.16 1.31 14.72
N GLY A 99 -7.87 0.90 15.95
CA GLY A 99 -8.80 1.01 17.05
C GLY A 99 -9.13 2.46 17.42
N ALA A 100 -8.12 3.32 17.45
CA ALA A 100 -8.29 4.73 17.80
C ALA A 100 -9.02 5.54 16.72
N LYS A 101 -8.85 5.18 15.44
CA LYS A 101 -9.41 5.91 14.29
C LYS A 101 -10.65 5.26 13.67
N GLY A 102 -11.12 4.13 14.20
CA GLY A 102 -12.27 3.42 13.67
C GLY A 102 -12.04 2.85 12.26
N ILE A 103 -10.83 2.39 11.98
CA ILE A 103 -10.47 1.80 10.68
C ILE A 103 -10.91 0.32 10.67
N GLU A 104 -12.01 0.02 9.99
CA GLU A 104 -12.61 -1.31 10.00
C GLU A 104 -12.88 -1.88 8.59
N ASN A 105 -12.87 -1.03 7.56
CA ASN A 105 -13.30 -1.41 6.21
C ASN A 105 -12.15 -1.84 5.30
N ILE A 106 -10.93 -1.77 5.79
CA ILE A 106 -9.72 -2.12 5.04
C ILE A 106 -8.85 -3.05 5.86
N GLN A 107 -7.94 -3.76 5.19
CA GLN A 107 -6.90 -4.52 5.89
C GLN A 107 -5.67 -3.63 6.05
N VAL A 108 -5.10 -3.60 7.25
CA VAL A 108 -3.84 -2.91 7.53
C VAL A 108 -2.84 -3.96 7.95
N VAL A 109 -1.79 -4.15 7.15
CA VAL A 109 -0.80 -5.21 7.34
C VAL A 109 0.61 -4.63 7.39
N SER A 110 1.54 -5.38 7.93
CA SER A 110 2.92 -4.94 8.14
C SER A 110 3.91 -5.72 7.29
N ASP A 111 4.79 -4.98 6.62
CA ASP A 111 5.91 -5.52 5.85
C ASP A 111 7.23 -5.53 6.67
N HIS A 112 7.14 -5.35 8.01
CA HIS A 112 8.31 -5.15 8.86
C HIS A 112 9.26 -6.36 8.89
N LYS A 113 8.70 -7.56 8.78
CA LYS A 113 9.46 -8.79 8.99
C LYS A 113 10.42 -9.09 7.84
N ASP A 114 9.92 -9.16 6.62
CA ASP A 114 10.69 -9.62 5.47
C ASP A 114 10.83 -8.60 4.35
N LEU A 115 10.16 -7.46 4.42
CA LEU A 115 10.05 -6.50 3.31
C LEU A 115 9.62 -7.18 1.99
N ASN A 116 8.82 -8.23 2.09
CA ASN A 116 8.44 -9.05 0.94
C ASN A 116 7.68 -8.24 -0.11
N PHE A 117 6.71 -7.43 0.33
CA PHE A 117 6.01 -6.51 -0.56
C PHE A 117 6.95 -5.46 -1.14
N GLY A 118 7.69 -4.78 -0.28
CA GLY A 118 8.56 -3.68 -0.69
C GLY A 118 9.57 -4.08 -1.74
N GLU A 119 10.19 -5.25 -1.59
CA GLU A 119 11.16 -5.78 -2.55
C GLU A 119 10.51 -6.17 -3.87
N LYS A 120 9.35 -6.81 -3.83
CA LYS A 120 8.67 -7.27 -5.05
C LYS A 120 8.04 -6.13 -5.84
N TYR A 121 7.64 -5.05 -5.18
CA TYR A 121 6.93 -3.94 -5.80
C TYR A 121 7.76 -2.65 -5.91
N GLY A 122 9.02 -2.68 -5.44
CA GLY A 122 9.94 -1.56 -5.62
C GLY A 122 9.69 -0.34 -4.73
N PHE A 123 9.16 -0.53 -3.53
CA PHE A 123 8.82 0.55 -2.61
C PHE A 123 9.78 0.72 -1.44
N VAL A 124 10.83 -0.08 -1.30
CA VAL A 124 11.75 0.05 -0.15
C VAL A 124 12.63 1.28 -0.31
N ILE A 125 12.57 2.19 0.66
CA ILE A 125 13.54 3.28 0.79
C ILE A 125 14.77 2.67 1.46
N ASP A 126 15.84 2.53 0.70
CA ASP A 126 17.05 1.84 1.15
C ASP A 126 17.71 2.51 2.34
N GLU A 127 17.77 3.84 2.34
CA GLU A 127 18.42 4.62 3.40
C GLU A 127 17.76 4.47 4.77
N PHE A 128 16.46 4.24 4.81
CA PHE A 128 15.70 4.25 6.06
C PHE A 128 15.00 2.91 6.39
N ARG A 129 15.03 1.97 5.46
CA ARG A 129 14.27 0.71 5.57
C ARG A 129 12.79 0.97 5.86
N LEU A 130 12.23 1.95 5.18
CA LEU A 130 10.80 2.28 5.19
C LEU A 130 10.21 2.01 3.81
N LEU A 131 8.89 1.97 3.71
CA LEU A 131 8.24 1.97 2.41
C LEU A 131 8.02 3.41 1.94
N ALA A 132 8.18 3.64 0.65
CA ALA A 132 7.81 4.90 0.03
C ALA A 132 6.28 5.00 -0.04
N ARG A 133 5.77 6.14 -0.44
CA ARG A 133 4.33 6.35 -0.57
C ARG A 133 3.87 6.05 -1.99
N GLY A 134 2.72 5.40 -2.10
CA GLY A 134 2.12 5.17 -3.40
C GLY A 134 0.83 4.38 -3.33
N ILE A 135 0.30 4.08 -4.51
CA ILE A 135 -0.92 3.31 -4.69
C ILE A 135 -0.72 2.35 -5.85
N VAL A 136 -1.17 1.11 -5.67
CA VAL A 136 -1.21 0.10 -6.75
C VAL A 136 -2.65 -0.40 -6.85
N VAL A 137 -3.23 -0.36 -8.05
CA VAL A 137 -4.54 -0.94 -8.33
C VAL A 137 -4.33 -2.20 -9.18
N VAL A 138 -4.92 -3.30 -8.75
CA VAL A 138 -4.76 -4.63 -9.36
C VAL A 138 -6.15 -5.19 -9.65
N ASP A 139 -6.34 -5.75 -10.83
CA ASP A 139 -7.63 -6.35 -11.20
C ASP A 139 -7.80 -7.76 -10.60
N LYS A 140 -8.93 -8.39 -10.89
CA LYS A 140 -9.25 -9.73 -10.37
C LYS A 140 -8.31 -10.81 -10.88
N ASP A 141 -7.64 -10.58 -12.01
CA ASP A 141 -6.69 -11.51 -12.61
C ASP A 141 -5.24 -11.22 -12.19
N ASN A 142 -5.06 -10.35 -11.19
CA ASN A 142 -3.76 -9.95 -10.65
C ASN A 142 -2.90 -9.19 -11.67
N ILE A 143 -3.52 -8.42 -12.55
CA ILE A 143 -2.81 -7.53 -13.46
C ILE A 143 -2.83 -6.11 -12.91
N VAL A 144 -1.67 -5.45 -12.91
CA VAL A 144 -1.54 -4.06 -12.45
C VAL A 144 -2.25 -3.13 -13.43
N LYS A 145 -3.20 -2.36 -12.94
CA LYS A 145 -3.97 -1.39 -13.74
C LYS A 145 -3.63 0.07 -13.44
N TYR A 146 -3.01 0.31 -12.32
CA TYR A 146 -2.52 1.64 -11.93
C TYR A 146 -1.37 1.48 -10.95
N VAL A 147 -0.35 2.31 -11.08
CA VAL A 147 0.72 2.38 -10.09
C VAL A 147 1.20 3.82 -9.98
N GLU A 148 1.38 4.27 -8.76
CA GLU A 148 1.96 5.58 -8.46
C GLU A 148 3.03 5.41 -7.39
N TYR A 149 4.24 5.89 -7.72
CA TYR A 149 5.30 6.14 -6.73
C TYR A 149 5.32 7.65 -6.52
N VAL A 150 4.86 8.10 -5.36
CA VAL A 150 4.75 9.55 -5.08
C VAL A 150 6.15 10.17 -5.08
N GLU A 151 6.34 11.20 -5.90
CA GLU A 151 7.66 11.81 -6.12
C GLU A 151 8.25 12.40 -4.84
N GLU A 152 7.44 13.08 -4.05
CA GLU A 152 7.81 13.57 -2.70
C GLU A 152 7.00 12.79 -1.68
N VAL A 153 7.66 11.91 -0.93
CA VAL A 153 7.01 10.95 -0.01
C VAL A 153 6.15 11.63 1.06
N THR A 154 6.44 12.88 1.40
CA THR A 154 5.64 13.64 2.36
C THR A 154 4.36 14.24 1.77
N ASN A 155 4.15 14.15 0.45
CA ASN A 155 2.93 14.59 -0.21
C ASN A 155 1.92 13.46 -0.32
N GLU A 156 0.64 13.83 -0.47
CA GLU A 156 -0.43 12.87 -0.71
C GLU A 156 -0.33 12.25 -2.10
N PRO A 157 -0.77 10.97 -2.24
CA PRO A 157 -0.91 10.37 -3.57
C PRO A 157 -2.14 10.94 -4.30
N ASN A 158 -2.29 10.60 -5.57
CA ASN A 158 -3.46 11.01 -6.35
C ASN A 158 -4.60 10.00 -6.15
N TYR A 159 -5.39 10.21 -5.13
CA TYR A 159 -6.53 9.34 -4.79
C TYR A 159 -7.54 9.24 -5.92
N GLU A 160 -7.85 10.36 -6.55
CA GLU A 160 -8.88 10.45 -7.59
C GLU A 160 -8.54 9.56 -8.79
N ARG A 161 -7.31 9.62 -9.29
CA ARG A 161 -6.89 8.78 -10.41
C ARG A 161 -6.93 7.29 -10.07
N ALA A 162 -6.47 6.93 -8.88
CA ALA A 162 -6.51 5.53 -8.43
C ALA A 162 -7.96 5.02 -8.35
N LEU A 163 -8.85 5.81 -7.76
CA LEU A 163 -10.25 5.44 -7.60
C LEU A 163 -11.00 5.39 -8.94
N GLU A 164 -10.66 6.25 -9.90
CA GLU A 164 -11.20 6.19 -11.26
C GLU A 164 -10.84 4.86 -11.92
N GLU A 165 -9.60 4.39 -11.76
CA GLU A 165 -9.19 3.10 -12.32
C GLU A 165 -9.94 1.94 -11.66
N VAL A 166 -10.20 2.03 -10.36
CA VAL A 166 -11.03 1.03 -9.65
C VAL A 166 -12.44 0.99 -10.25
N LYS A 167 -13.07 2.13 -10.47
CA LYS A 167 -14.42 2.23 -11.02
C LYS A 167 -14.54 1.62 -12.41
N LYS A 168 -13.49 1.70 -13.23
CA LYS A 168 -13.47 1.06 -14.55
C LYS A 168 -13.48 -0.46 -14.50
N LEU A 169 -13.09 -1.04 -13.37
CA LEU A 169 -12.97 -2.49 -13.20
C LEU A 169 -14.22 -3.15 -12.59
N ILE A 170 -15.11 -2.35 -12.03
CA ILE A 170 -16.34 -2.84 -11.39
C ILE A 170 -17.42 -3.21 -12.42
#